data_00537bb99302b345c3a3ea062192c467
#
_entry.id   00537bb99302b345c3a3ea062192c467
#
_cell.length_a   1.000
_cell.length_b   1.000
_cell.length_c   1.000
_cell.angle_alpha   90.00
_cell.angle_beta   90.00
_cell.angle_gamma   90.00
#
_symmetry.space_group_name_H-M   'P 1'
#
loop_
_entity.id
_entity.type
_entity.pdbx_description
1 polymer ?
#
loop_
_entity_poly.entity_id
_entity_poly.type
_entity_poly.pdbx_seq_one_letter_code
_entity_poly.pdbx_strand_id
1 'polypeptide(L)'
;MGKMDIMDNMDIQILRQAARTQGTPAYVFDLDAFARRIRHMKKVLGQDIKILYAMKANPFFTRTAAQEADGLEVCSPGEYAICRRAGVPLEKIVLSGVNKEAAHVREVVGDAGISGPAGRSGADALSGPAGTPGPAAYTAESLSQLDLLESCAAKTQGNPLRVLLRLTSGNQFGMDEETILSIIKKRSSYPHLHFTGLQYYSGTQKKQAGKIRKELEQLDALLERIRNELQYEIRELEYGPGFHIPYFEGESPVDEDAMLADFREALDAMAFKGRISLEAGRFLAAPCGSYVTRVVDTKQNQGQNYCIVDGGINHVNYY
;
A
#
# COMPACT_ATOMS: atom_id res chain seq x y z
N MET A 1 -29.08 10.21 9.35
CA MET A 1 -27.62 10.27 9.41
C MET A 1 -27.17 10.81 8.06
N GLY A 2 -26.61 12.04 8.03
CA GLY A 2 -26.31 12.73 6.78
C GLY A 2 -25.28 11.97 5.96
N LYS A 3 -25.51 11.88 4.63
CA LYS A 3 -24.47 11.52 3.68
C LYS A 3 -23.27 12.43 3.96
N MET A 4 -22.17 11.84 4.34
CA MET A 4 -20.90 12.55 4.42
C MET A 4 -20.53 12.87 2.98
N ASP A 5 -20.59 14.14 2.58
CA ASP A 5 -20.01 14.60 1.32
C ASP A 5 -18.49 14.38 1.44
N ILE A 6 -18.05 13.21 0.94
CA ILE A 6 -16.65 12.72 1.04
C ILE A 6 -15.73 13.53 0.13
N MET A 7 -16.27 14.36 -0.75
CA MET A 7 -15.56 15.41 -1.45
C MET A 7 -15.69 16.74 -0.68
N ASP A 8 -15.12 16.81 0.52
CA ASP A 8 -14.73 18.10 1.07
C ASP A 8 -13.63 18.66 0.16
N ASN A 9 -14.03 19.30 -0.92
CA ASN A 9 -13.10 20.11 -1.71
C ASN A 9 -12.44 21.08 -0.73
N MET A 10 -11.11 21.02 -0.68
CA MET A 10 -10.32 21.94 0.14
C MET A 10 -10.84 23.36 -0.05
N ASP A 11 -11.11 24.08 1.05
CA ASP A 11 -11.69 25.43 1.01
C ASP A 11 -10.90 26.30 0.03
N ILE A 12 -11.59 26.87 -0.93
CA ILE A 12 -11.01 27.74 -1.97
C ILE A 12 -10.23 28.91 -1.35
N GLN A 13 -10.58 29.36 -0.13
CA GLN A 13 -9.85 30.40 0.58
C GLN A 13 -8.47 29.92 1.04
N ILE A 14 -8.36 28.65 1.47
CA ILE A 14 -7.08 28.04 1.83
C ILE A 14 -6.19 27.95 0.59
N LEU A 15 -6.74 27.50 -0.55
CA LEU A 15 -5.99 27.44 -1.81
C LEU A 15 -5.54 28.82 -2.29
N ARG A 16 -6.40 29.83 -2.20
CA ARG A 16 -6.04 31.20 -2.53
C ARG A 16 -4.97 31.77 -1.61
N GLN A 17 -5.05 31.47 -0.32
CA GLN A 17 -4.03 31.88 0.64
C GLN A 17 -2.70 31.21 0.36
N ALA A 18 -2.69 29.88 0.11
CA ALA A 18 -1.49 29.14 -0.27
C ALA A 18 -0.84 29.73 -1.52
N ALA A 19 -1.62 30.02 -2.58
CA ALA A 19 -1.14 30.66 -3.80
C ALA A 19 -0.51 32.03 -3.54
N ARG A 20 -1.08 32.83 -2.63
CA ARG A 20 -0.55 34.17 -2.29
C ARG A 20 0.73 34.12 -1.47
N THR A 21 0.84 33.16 -0.54
CA THR A 21 1.96 33.08 0.42
C THR A 21 3.12 32.25 -0.07
N GLN A 22 2.87 31.21 -0.83
CA GLN A 22 3.87 30.25 -1.34
C GLN A 22 4.17 30.43 -2.82
N GLY A 23 3.29 31.11 -3.57
CA GLY A 23 3.37 31.25 -5.01
C GLY A 23 2.67 30.10 -5.74
N THR A 24 2.76 30.15 -7.07
CA THR A 24 2.26 29.13 -7.99
C THR A 24 3.36 28.80 -9.02
N PRO A 25 3.41 27.59 -9.62
CA PRO A 25 2.53 26.46 -9.35
C PRO A 25 2.84 25.78 -8.01
N ALA A 26 1.83 25.23 -7.34
CA ALA A 26 1.97 24.58 -6.04
C ALA A 26 1.03 23.40 -5.86
N TYR A 27 1.48 22.38 -5.11
CA TYR A 27 0.60 21.33 -4.59
C TYR A 27 0.21 21.67 -3.16
N VAL A 28 -1.05 21.52 -2.83
CA VAL A 28 -1.60 21.75 -1.49
C VAL A 28 -2.26 20.45 -1.03
N PHE A 29 -1.83 19.90 0.11
CA PHE A 29 -2.33 18.64 0.64
C PHE A 29 -3.11 18.86 1.93
N ASP A 30 -4.30 18.25 2.03
CA ASP A 30 -5.12 18.20 3.24
C ASP A 30 -4.80 16.93 4.03
N LEU A 31 -3.96 17.09 5.06
CA LEU A 31 -3.55 15.97 5.92
C LEU A 31 -4.69 15.47 6.81
N ASP A 32 -5.60 16.35 7.20
CA ASP A 32 -6.75 15.99 8.03
C ASP A 32 -7.79 15.19 7.21
N ALA A 33 -8.04 15.59 5.96
CA ALA A 33 -8.87 14.80 5.06
C ALA A 33 -8.27 13.40 4.86
N PHE A 34 -6.97 13.29 4.64
CA PHE A 34 -6.30 12.01 4.50
C PHE A 34 -6.43 11.14 5.76
N ALA A 35 -6.24 11.73 6.94
CA ALA A 35 -6.44 11.04 8.23
C ALA A 35 -7.90 10.56 8.40
N ARG A 36 -8.87 11.42 8.09
CA ARG A 36 -10.30 11.07 8.15
C ARG A 36 -10.63 9.89 7.23
N ARG A 37 -10.08 9.85 6.01
CA ARG A 37 -10.30 8.75 5.06
C ARG A 37 -9.78 7.41 5.58
N ILE A 38 -8.59 7.39 6.16
CA ILE A 38 -8.05 6.15 6.77
C ILE A 38 -8.96 5.68 7.91
N ARG A 39 -9.34 6.58 8.82
CA ARG A 39 -10.22 6.25 9.95
C ARG A 39 -11.59 5.76 9.48
N HIS A 40 -12.13 6.39 8.43
CA HIS A 40 -13.40 5.99 7.83
C HIS A 40 -13.31 4.58 7.24
N MET A 41 -12.28 4.29 6.44
CA MET A 41 -12.04 2.96 5.87
C MET A 41 -11.94 1.88 6.96
N LYS A 42 -11.17 2.15 8.04
CA LYS A 42 -11.09 1.26 9.21
C LYS A 42 -12.43 1.06 9.91
N LYS A 43 -13.24 2.11 10.01
CA LYS A 43 -14.57 2.04 10.64
C LYS A 43 -15.52 1.14 9.86
N VAL A 44 -15.53 1.26 8.52
CA VAL A 44 -16.43 0.47 7.66
C VAL A 44 -15.96 -0.98 7.55
N LEU A 45 -14.66 -1.20 7.36
CA LEU A 45 -14.10 -2.55 7.18
C LEU A 45 -13.94 -3.34 8.48
N GLY A 46 -13.93 -2.68 9.64
CA GLY A 46 -13.69 -3.32 10.94
C GLY A 46 -12.22 -3.29 11.35
N GLN A 47 -11.97 -3.52 12.66
CA GLN A 47 -10.63 -3.45 13.26
C GLN A 47 -9.77 -4.67 12.99
N ASP A 48 -10.36 -5.76 12.53
CA ASP A 48 -9.70 -7.01 12.15
C ASP A 48 -8.99 -6.92 10.81
N ILE A 49 -9.38 -5.96 9.95
CA ILE A 49 -8.72 -5.68 8.68
C ILE A 49 -7.67 -4.58 8.87
N LYS A 50 -6.42 -4.86 8.51
CA LYS A 50 -5.32 -3.90 8.61
C LYS A 50 -5.20 -3.06 7.34
N ILE A 51 -4.96 -1.77 7.49
CA ILE A 51 -4.79 -0.84 6.37
C ILE A 51 -3.32 -0.48 6.25
N LEU A 52 -2.72 -0.80 5.11
CA LEU A 52 -1.37 -0.40 4.73
C LEU A 52 -1.45 0.73 3.72
N TYR A 53 -0.77 1.82 3.99
CA TYR A 53 -0.67 2.90 3.03
C TYR A 53 0.43 2.60 2.00
N ALA A 54 0.05 2.50 0.72
CA ALA A 54 1.00 2.32 -0.37
C ALA A 54 1.65 3.67 -0.72
N MET A 55 2.89 3.88 -0.24
CA MET A 55 3.61 5.16 -0.31
C MET A 55 3.83 5.69 -1.72
N LYS A 56 3.93 4.80 -2.70
CA LYS A 56 4.03 5.14 -4.14
C LYS A 56 2.91 6.06 -4.64
N ALA A 57 1.76 6.11 -3.96
CA ALA A 57 0.67 7.01 -4.32
C ALA A 57 1.02 8.47 -4.03
N ASN A 58 1.58 8.77 -2.87
CA ASN A 58 2.06 10.09 -2.50
C ASN A 58 2.89 10.06 -1.21
N PRO A 59 4.21 10.20 -1.27
CA PRO A 59 5.09 10.12 -0.09
C PRO A 59 4.96 11.30 0.88
N PHE A 60 4.31 12.41 0.49
CA PHE A 60 4.09 13.54 1.41
C PHE A 60 3.15 13.20 2.57
N PHE A 61 2.32 12.17 2.43
CA PHE A 61 1.42 11.70 3.49
C PHE A 61 2.09 10.74 4.50
N THR A 62 3.38 10.42 4.36
CA THR A 62 4.07 9.39 5.17
C THR A 62 3.87 9.55 6.67
N ARG A 63 4.02 10.76 7.24
CA ARG A 63 3.89 10.97 8.68
C ARG A 63 2.46 10.74 9.17
N THR A 64 1.48 11.25 8.44
CA THR A 64 0.06 11.05 8.77
C THR A 64 -0.34 9.58 8.60
N ALA A 65 0.15 8.93 7.53
CA ALA A 65 -0.06 7.49 7.33
C ALA A 65 0.52 6.65 8.47
N ALA A 66 1.74 6.97 8.94
CA ALA A 66 2.37 6.26 10.06
C ALA A 66 1.59 6.39 11.38
N GLN A 67 0.82 7.45 11.55
CA GLN A 67 -0.03 7.67 12.73
C GLN A 67 -1.39 6.96 12.62
N GLU A 68 -1.99 6.98 11.44
CA GLU A 68 -3.38 6.59 11.23
C GLU A 68 -3.55 5.19 10.64
N ALA A 69 -2.63 4.76 9.76
CA ALA A 69 -2.64 3.42 9.17
C ALA A 69 -1.95 2.39 10.10
N ASP A 70 -2.21 1.11 9.84
CA ASP A 70 -1.58 0.01 10.58
C ASP A 70 -0.13 -0.21 10.13
N GLY A 71 0.16 0.12 8.87
CA GLY A 71 1.51 0.06 8.31
C GLY A 71 1.63 0.80 6.98
N LEU A 72 2.81 0.73 6.38
CA LEU A 72 3.14 1.32 5.10
C LEU A 72 3.76 0.26 4.17
N GLU A 73 3.27 0.19 2.93
CA GLU A 73 3.93 -0.54 1.85
C GLU A 73 4.99 0.37 1.22
N VAL A 74 6.24 -0.11 1.24
CA VAL A 74 7.44 0.61 0.82
C VAL A 74 8.10 -0.16 -0.33
N CYS A 75 8.20 0.45 -1.51
CA CYS A 75 8.61 -0.23 -2.74
C CYS A 75 10.01 0.14 -3.25
N SER A 76 10.70 1.06 -2.57
CA SER A 76 12.01 1.54 -3.02
C SER A 76 12.90 2.01 -1.88
N PRO A 77 14.25 2.04 -2.09
CA PRO A 77 15.18 2.62 -1.12
C PRO A 77 14.86 4.08 -0.77
N GLY A 78 14.37 4.86 -1.76
CA GLY A 78 13.98 6.25 -1.55
C GLY A 78 12.78 6.40 -0.61
N GLU A 79 11.76 5.57 -0.77
CA GLU A 79 10.60 5.53 0.14
C GLU A 79 11.02 5.09 1.55
N TYR A 80 11.90 4.09 1.65
CA TYR A 80 12.47 3.67 2.93
C TYR A 80 13.22 4.80 3.63
N ALA A 81 14.06 5.54 2.89
CA ALA A 81 14.76 6.70 3.44
C ALA A 81 13.81 7.81 3.91
N ILE A 82 12.65 7.99 3.26
CA ILE A 82 11.59 8.91 3.71
C ILE A 82 10.98 8.39 5.02
N CYS A 83 10.66 7.11 5.12
CA CYS A 83 10.15 6.49 6.36
C CYS A 83 11.13 6.69 7.53
N ARG A 84 12.42 6.43 7.33
CA ARG A 84 13.44 6.63 8.36
C ARG A 84 13.50 8.08 8.84
N ARG A 85 13.53 9.05 7.91
CA ARG A 85 13.52 10.49 8.25
C ARG A 85 12.23 10.92 8.94
N ALA A 86 11.12 10.28 8.63
CA ALA A 86 9.83 10.53 9.28
C ALA A 86 9.71 9.87 10.66
N GLY A 87 10.65 9.01 11.06
CA GLY A 87 10.61 8.27 12.31
C GLY A 87 9.58 7.13 12.32
N VAL A 88 9.28 6.56 11.16
CA VAL A 88 8.36 5.42 11.05
C VAL A 88 8.99 4.19 11.69
N PRO A 89 8.33 3.54 12.66
CA PRO A 89 8.82 2.31 13.25
C PRO A 89 8.97 1.19 12.21
N LEU A 90 10.02 0.40 12.32
CA LEU A 90 10.37 -0.62 11.33
C LEU A 90 9.27 -1.69 11.21
N GLU A 91 8.65 -2.03 12.34
CA GLU A 91 7.54 -2.98 12.44
C GLU A 91 6.24 -2.52 11.75
N LYS A 92 6.16 -1.27 11.32
CA LYS A 92 5.07 -0.74 10.48
C LYS A 92 5.37 -0.79 8.99
N ILE A 93 6.54 -1.27 8.58
CA ILE A 93 6.97 -1.25 7.18
C ILE A 93 6.84 -2.65 6.58
N VAL A 94 6.09 -2.77 5.46
CA VAL A 94 6.15 -3.93 4.56
C VAL A 94 7.06 -3.54 3.40
N LEU A 95 8.17 -4.28 3.24
CA LEU A 95 9.17 -4.00 2.23
C LEU A 95 8.86 -4.77 0.94
N SER A 96 8.21 -4.08 0.01
CA SER A 96 7.80 -4.59 -1.29
C SER A 96 8.78 -4.16 -2.41
N GLY A 97 8.31 -4.16 -3.64
CA GLY A 97 9.02 -3.64 -4.81
C GLY A 97 9.72 -4.70 -5.64
N VAL A 98 9.65 -4.49 -6.95
CA VAL A 98 10.20 -5.41 -7.97
C VAL A 98 11.71 -5.39 -8.04
N ASN A 99 12.33 -4.26 -7.70
CA ASN A 99 13.78 -4.11 -7.68
C ASN A 99 14.28 -4.09 -6.23
N LYS A 100 14.72 -5.24 -5.74
CA LYS A 100 15.39 -5.38 -4.44
C LYS A 100 16.89 -5.32 -4.61
N GLU A 101 17.46 -4.18 -4.27
CA GLU A 101 18.90 -4.01 -4.27
C GLU A 101 19.54 -4.67 -3.04
N ALA A 102 20.60 -5.46 -3.26
CA ALA A 102 21.26 -6.19 -2.19
C ALA A 102 21.80 -5.27 -1.07
N ALA A 103 22.27 -4.08 -1.43
CA ALA A 103 22.76 -3.08 -0.46
C ALA A 103 21.60 -2.61 0.44
N HIS A 104 20.43 -2.32 -0.16
CA HIS A 104 19.25 -1.89 0.57
C HIS A 104 18.67 -2.98 1.47
N VAL A 105 18.56 -4.22 0.97
CA VAL A 105 18.10 -5.34 1.81
C VAL A 105 19.05 -5.55 3.01
N ARG A 106 20.39 -5.49 2.80
CA ARG A 106 21.35 -5.58 3.90
C ARG A 106 21.21 -4.43 4.90
N GLU A 107 20.98 -3.21 4.44
CA GLU A 107 20.73 -2.05 5.30
C GLU A 107 19.51 -2.30 6.20
N VAL A 108 18.38 -2.67 5.62
CA VAL A 108 17.13 -2.89 6.37
C VAL A 108 17.25 -4.06 7.36
N VAL A 109 17.88 -5.16 6.94
CA VAL A 109 18.13 -6.32 7.82
C VAL A 109 19.11 -5.94 8.94
N GLY A 110 20.13 -5.10 8.64
CA GLY A 110 21.07 -4.58 9.62
C GLY A 110 20.42 -3.63 10.62
N ASP A 111 19.57 -2.73 10.17
CA ASP A 111 18.80 -1.84 11.04
C ASP A 111 17.91 -2.62 12.02
N ALA A 112 17.35 -3.74 11.58
CA ALA A 112 16.61 -4.65 12.45
C ALA A 112 17.45 -5.26 13.57
N GLY A 113 18.73 -5.55 13.30
CA GLY A 113 19.67 -6.10 14.30
C GLY A 113 20.19 -5.08 15.31
N ILE A 114 20.17 -3.79 14.98
CA ILE A 114 20.69 -2.71 15.86
C ILE A 114 19.62 -2.17 16.82
N SER A 115 18.34 -2.32 16.48
CA SER A 115 17.22 -1.92 17.33
C SER A 115 17.10 -2.90 18.51
N GLY A 116 17.96 -2.74 19.51
CA GLY A 116 17.86 -3.44 20.79
C GLY A 116 16.52 -3.14 21.51
N PRO A 117 16.21 -3.81 22.63
CA PRO A 117 14.91 -3.78 23.26
C PRO A 117 14.62 -2.43 23.93
N ALA A 118 14.29 -1.44 23.15
CA ALA A 118 13.83 -0.14 23.63
C ALA A 118 12.40 0.10 23.17
N GLY A 119 11.46 -0.44 23.92
CA GLY A 119 10.20 0.24 24.12
C GLY A 119 8.98 -0.21 23.35
N ARG A 120 8.24 -1.08 24.04
CA ARG A 120 6.78 -1.14 24.18
C ARG A 120 5.96 -1.99 23.23
N SER A 121 5.53 -3.03 23.89
CA SER A 121 4.27 -3.77 23.72
C SER A 121 3.08 -2.88 23.35
N GLY A 122 2.72 -2.86 22.08
CA GLY A 122 1.35 -2.73 21.66
C GLY A 122 0.94 -4.09 21.10
N ALA A 123 0.00 -4.76 21.74
CA ALA A 123 -0.39 -6.13 21.45
C ALA A 123 -1.01 -6.38 20.07
N ASP A 124 -1.02 -5.37 19.18
CA ASP A 124 -1.66 -5.38 17.86
C ASP A 124 -0.77 -4.93 16.70
N ALA A 125 0.54 -4.78 16.91
CA ALA A 125 1.44 -4.52 15.79
C ALA A 125 1.45 -5.74 14.86
N LEU A 126 1.71 -5.51 13.56
CA LEU A 126 2.03 -6.54 12.57
C LEU A 126 3.33 -7.31 12.94
N SER A 127 3.64 -7.38 14.23
CA SER A 127 4.85 -7.96 14.78
C SER A 127 4.91 -9.46 14.53
N GLY A 128 6.05 -9.90 14.07
CA GLY A 128 6.47 -11.30 14.10
C GLY A 128 6.47 -11.87 15.52
N PRO A 129 6.93 -13.12 15.74
CA PRO A 129 7.03 -13.69 17.07
C PRO A 129 7.78 -12.72 17.98
N ALA A 130 7.23 -12.50 19.19
CA ALA A 130 7.65 -11.48 20.13
C ALA A 130 9.18 -11.40 20.25
N GLY A 131 9.75 -10.26 19.95
CA GLY A 131 11.15 -9.94 20.24
C GLY A 131 12.03 -9.57 19.07
N THR A 132 11.55 -9.52 17.82
CA THR A 132 12.41 -9.17 16.68
C THR A 132 12.08 -7.78 16.14
N PRO A 133 12.95 -6.78 16.33
CA PRO A 133 12.84 -5.51 15.63
C PRO A 133 13.23 -5.73 14.16
N GLY A 134 12.27 -5.58 13.27
CA GLY A 134 12.46 -5.72 11.82
C GLY A 134 11.23 -5.22 11.07
N PRO A 135 11.28 -5.14 9.75
CA PRO A 135 10.09 -4.88 8.94
C PRO A 135 8.98 -5.87 9.28
N ALA A 136 7.73 -5.41 9.18
CA ALA A 136 6.56 -6.24 9.39
C ALA A 136 6.60 -7.48 8.48
N ALA A 137 7.01 -7.29 7.21
CA ALA A 137 7.27 -8.38 6.25
C ALA A 137 8.11 -7.89 5.07
N TYR A 138 8.63 -8.84 4.29
CA TYR A 138 9.22 -8.64 2.98
C TYR A 138 8.34 -9.33 1.93
N THR A 139 7.99 -8.65 0.86
CA THR A 139 7.31 -9.27 -0.28
C THR A 139 8.36 -9.80 -1.25
N ALA A 140 8.25 -11.05 -1.71
CA ALA A 140 9.11 -11.64 -2.72
C ALA A 140 8.33 -11.94 -4.01
N GLU A 141 8.90 -11.52 -5.15
CA GLU A 141 8.28 -11.59 -6.48
C GLU A 141 9.03 -12.53 -7.43
N SER A 142 10.14 -13.14 -6.99
CA SER A 142 10.93 -14.06 -7.79
C SER A 142 11.84 -14.93 -6.93
N LEU A 143 12.35 -16.04 -7.50
CA LEU A 143 13.32 -16.90 -6.82
C LEU A 143 14.62 -16.14 -6.48
N SER A 144 15.11 -15.29 -7.38
CA SER A 144 16.30 -14.47 -7.11
C SER A 144 16.12 -13.49 -5.96
N GLN A 145 14.90 -12.97 -5.73
CA GLN A 145 14.63 -12.17 -4.54
C GLN A 145 14.62 -13.01 -3.26
N LEU A 146 14.11 -14.26 -3.32
CA LEU A 146 14.19 -15.19 -2.19
C LEU A 146 15.64 -15.53 -1.85
N ASP A 147 16.46 -15.85 -2.84
CA ASP A 147 17.89 -16.14 -2.65
C ASP A 147 18.62 -14.93 -2.05
N LEU A 148 18.28 -13.73 -2.49
CA LEU A 148 18.81 -12.50 -1.93
C LEU A 148 18.42 -12.33 -0.45
N LEU A 149 17.14 -12.47 -0.13
CA LEU A 149 16.64 -12.35 1.26
C LEU A 149 17.29 -13.41 2.15
N GLU A 150 17.35 -14.67 1.71
CA GLU A 150 18.00 -15.76 2.42
C GLU A 150 19.49 -15.45 2.69
N SER A 151 20.23 -15.01 1.65
CA SER A 151 21.65 -14.68 1.77
C SER A 151 21.91 -13.50 2.71
N CYS A 152 20.99 -12.56 2.82
CA CYS A 152 21.08 -11.44 3.76
C CYS A 152 20.73 -11.87 5.18
N ALA A 153 19.66 -12.65 5.34
CA ALA A 153 19.19 -13.16 6.63
C ALA A 153 20.21 -14.10 7.28
N ALA A 154 20.84 -14.98 6.51
CA ALA A 154 21.87 -15.92 6.99
C ALA A 154 23.10 -15.24 7.65
N LYS A 155 23.31 -13.95 7.37
CA LYS A 155 24.42 -13.16 7.95
C LYS A 155 24.05 -12.46 9.26
N THR A 156 22.80 -12.56 9.67
CA THR A 156 22.28 -11.96 10.90
C THR A 156 21.97 -13.06 11.92
N GLN A 157 22.14 -12.77 13.20
CA GLN A 157 21.77 -13.71 14.28
C GLN A 157 20.30 -13.51 14.72
N GLY A 158 19.43 -13.13 13.76
CA GLY A 158 18.02 -12.82 14.02
C GLY A 158 17.09 -14.03 13.82
N ASN A 159 15.81 -13.81 14.10
CA ASN A 159 14.76 -14.75 13.72
C ASN A 159 14.59 -14.77 12.19
N PRO A 160 14.01 -15.83 11.61
CA PRO A 160 13.73 -15.89 10.21
C PRO A 160 12.89 -14.67 9.72
N LEU A 161 13.27 -14.11 8.57
CA LEU A 161 12.54 -12.99 7.99
C LEU A 161 11.14 -13.43 7.56
N ARG A 162 10.14 -12.63 7.90
CA ARG A 162 8.77 -12.85 7.43
C ARG A 162 8.64 -12.48 5.97
N VAL A 163 8.17 -13.41 5.14
CA VAL A 163 8.06 -13.23 3.69
C VAL A 163 6.64 -13.48 3.22
N LEU A 164 6.11 -12.55 2.44
CA LEU A 164 4.91 -12.69 1.65
C LEU A 164 5.30 -13.05 0.23
N LEU A 165 4.75 -14.13 -0.31
CA LEU A 165 4.97 -14.53 -1.71
C LEU A 165 3.94 -13.80 -2.58
N ARG A 166 4.42 -13.02 -3.54
CA ARG A 166 3.52 -12.28 -4.44
C ARG A 166 3.05 -13.18 -5.57
N LEU A 167 1.73 -13.36 -5.64
CA LEU A 167 1.07 -14.03 -6.75
C LEU A 167 0.92 -13.05 -7.92
N THR A 168 1.24 -13.51 -9.14
CA THR A 168 1.03 -12.72 -10.36
C THR A 168 -0.46 -12.54 -10.68
N SER A 169 -0.79 -11.40 -11.26
CA SER A 169 -2.09 -11.16 -11.89
C SER A 169 -2.05 -11.30 -13.43
N GLY A 170 -1.01 -12.00 -13.95
CA GLY A 170 -0.81 -12.18 -15.38
C GLY A 170 0.02 -11.10 -16.07
N ASN A 171 0.82 -10.36 -15.30
CA ASN A 171 1.74 -9.33 -15.79
C ASN A 171 3.18 -9.59 -15.30
N GLN A 172 4.07 -8.59 -15.42
CA GLN A 172 5.48 -8.73 -15.00
C GLN A 172 5.70 -8.85 -13.48
N PHE A 173 4.67 -8.69 -12.66
CA PHE A 173 4.79 -8.71 -11.21
C PHE A 173 4.40 -10.08 -10.65
N GLY A 174 5.13 -10.50 -9.62
CA GLY A 174 4.84 -11.70 -8.87
C GLY A 174 5.21 -13.01 -9.60
N MET A 175 4.87 -14.11 -8.98
CA MET A 175 5.13 -15.47 -9.43
C MET A 175 3.82 -16.20 -9.72
N ASP A 176 3.82 -17.17 -10.62
CA ASP A 176 2.67 -18.02 -10.85
C ASP A 176 2.40 -18.97 -9.67
N GLU A 177 1.21 -19.53 -9.66
CA GLU A 177 0.74 -20.42 -8.60
C GLU A 177 1.66 -21.64 -8.42
N GLU A 178 2.08 -22.28 -9.50
CA GLU A 178 2.94 -23.48 -9.45
C GLU A 178 4.33 -23.16 -8.87
N THR A 179 4.86 -21.98 -9.19
CA THR A 179 6.11 -21.49 -8.58
C THR A 179 5.95 -21.29 -7.08
N ILE A 180 4.86 -20.66 -6.63
CA ILE A 180 4.57 -20.47 -5.20
C ILE A 180 4.45 -21.82 -4.48
N LEU A 181 3.71 -22.77 -5.05
CA LEU A 181 3.58 -24.12 -4.50
C LEU A 181 4.92 -24.84 -4.40
N SER A 182 5.78 -24.71 -5.44
CA SER A 182 7.13 -25.27 -5.45
C SER A 182 8.00 -24.66 -4.34
N ILE A 183 7.95 -23.33 -4.13
CA ILE A 183 8.68 -22.65 -3.06
C ILE A 183 8.25 -23.19 -1.71
N ILE A 184 6.96 -23.26 -1.43
CA ILE A 184 6.42 -23.73 -0.16
C ILE A 184 6.79 -25.20 0.07
N LYS A 185 6.73 -26.02 -0.97
CA LYS A 185 7.16 -27.43 -0.91
C LYS A 185 8.65 -27.55 -0.55
N LYS A 186 9.48 -26.67 -1.09
CA LYS A 186 10.94 -26.63 -0.87
C LYS A 186 11.37 -25.66 0.23
N ARG A 187 10.47 -25.26 1.15
CA ARG A 187 10.71 -24.25 2.16
C ARG A 187 11.92 -24.53 3.07
N SER A 188 12.28 -25.78 3.24
CA SER A 188 13.50 -26.18 3.99
C SER A 188 14.80 -25.69 3.36
N SER A 189 14.80 -25.31 2.06
CA SER A 189 15.93 -24.68 1.39
C SER A 189 16.14 -23.22 1.77
N TYR A 190 15.21 -22.63 2.53
CA TYR A 190 15.24 -21.23 3.00
C TYR A 190 15.10 -21.19 4.53
N PRO A 191 16.13 -21.68 5.27
CA PRO A 191 16.03 -21.81 6.73
C PRO A 191 15.94 -20.48 7.48
N HIS A 192 16.33 -19.36 6.83
CA HIS A 192 16.27 -18.03 7.41
C HIS A 192 15.05 -17.21 6.93
N LEU A 193 14.13 -17.83 6.16
CA LEU A 193 12.88 -17.22 5.72
C LEU A 193 11.68 -17.96 6.31
N HIS A 194 10.66 -17.19 6.66
CA HIS A 194 9.36 -17.73 7.09
C HIS A 194 8.27 -17.21 6.13
N PHE A 195 7.71 -18.09 5.32
CA PHE A 195 6.64 -17.76 4.38
C PHE A 195 5.32 -17.62 5.12
N THR A 196 5.01 -16.40 5.58
CA THR A 196 3.86 -16.13 6.43
C THR A 196 2.60 -15.86 5.64
N GLY A 197 2.71 -15.39 4.39
CA GLY A 197 1.56 -14.90 3.65
C GLY A 197 1.70 -14.92 2.14
N LEU A 198 0.58 -14.60 1.50
CA LEU A 198 0.52 -14.23 0.09
C LEU A 198 0.28 -12.73 -0.03
N GLN A 199 0.81 -12.14 -1.10
CA GLN A 199 0.51 -10.77 -1.52
C GLN A 199 -0.08 -10.80 -2.93
N TYR A 200 -1.13 -9.99 -3.18
CA TYR A 200 -1.77 -9.92 -4.49
C TYR A 200 -2.26 -8.50 -4.81
N TYR A 201 -1.92 -8.05 -6.02
CA TYR A 201 -2.41 -6.79 -6.56
C TYR A 201 -2.54 -6.88 -8.08
N SER A 202 -3.74 -6.64 -8.62
CA SER A 202 -4.04 -6.79 -10.05
C SER A 202 -4.29 -5.46 -10.77
N GLY A 203 -4.01 -4.34 -10.14
CA GLY A 203 -4.22 -3.00 -10.71
C GLY A 203 -5.23 -2.17 -9.93
N THR A 204 -5.35 -0.92 -10.36
CA THR A 204 -6.19 0.11 -9.72
C THR A 204 -7.44 0.41 -10.54
N GLN A 205 -8.30 1.32 -10.02
CA GLN A 205 -9.52 1.81 -10.70
C GLN A 205 -10.54 0.71 -11.02
N LYS A 206 -10.68 -0.26 -10.12
CA LYS A 206 -11.69 -1.31 -10.26
C LYS A 206 -13.07 -0.78 -9.89
N LYS A 207 -13.93 -0.65 -10.90
CA LYS A 207 -15.34 -0.20 -10.75
C LYS A 207 -16.30 -1.34 -10.41
N GLN A 208 -15.92 -2.58 -10.70
CA GLN A 208 -16.81 -3.73 -10.61
C GLN A 208 -16.47 -4.59 -9.39
N ALA A 209 -17.35 -4.65 -8.41
CA ALA A 209 -17.25 -5.52 -7.24
C ALA A 209 -17.06 -7.00 -7.62
N GLY A 210 -17.70 -7.46 -8.70
CA GLY A 210 -17.58 -8.84 -9.19
C GLY A 210 -16.15 -9.24 -9.59
N LYS A 211 -15.32 -8.30 -10.04
CA LYS A 211 -13.90 -8.57 -10.31
C LYS A 211 -13.15 -8.86 -9.01
N ILE A 212 -13.39 -8.05 -7.99
CA ILE A 212 -12.77 -8.21 -6.66
C ILE A 212 -13.19 -9.54 -6.03
N ARG A 213 -14.49 -9.90 -6.09
CA ARG A 213 -14.99 -11.19 -5.59
C ARG A 213 -14.28 -12.37 -6.25
N LYS A 214 -14.14 -12.37 -7.57
CA LYS A 214 -13.42 -13.43 -8.30
C LYS A 214 -11.94 -13.55 -7.89
N GLU A 215 -11.27 -12.42 -7.67
CA GLU A 215 -9.87 -12.42 -7.20
C GLU A 215 -9.77 -13.03 -5.79
N LEU A 216 -10.68 -12.69 -4.89
CA LEU A 216 -10.73 -13.25 -3.54
C LEU A 216 -11.05 -14.76 -3.55
N GLU A 217 -11.97 -15.20 -4.41
CA GLU A 217 -12.28 -16.63 -4.61
C GLU A 217 -11.05 -17.41 -5.11
N GLN A 218 -10.29 -16.86 -6.06
CA GLN A 218 -9.06 -17.47 -6.55
C GLN A 218 -7.98 -17.55 -5.47
N LEU A 219 -7.81 -16.49 -4.68
CA LEU A 219 -6.87 -16.47 -3.57
C LEU A 219 -7.25 -17.47 -2.48
N ASP A 220 -8.53 -17.55 -2.17
CA ASP A 220 -9.05 -18.50 -1.18
C ASP A 220 -8.81 -19.96 -1.62
N ALA A 221 -9.06 -20.27 -2.90
CA ALA A 221 -8.79 -21.59 -3.47
C ALA A 221 -7.30 -21.94 -3.42
N LEU A 222 -6.39 -21.00 -3.72
CA LEU A 222 -4.95 -21.22 -3.62
C LEU A 222 -4.51 -21.45 -2.17
N LEU A 223 -5.02 -20.64 -1.23
CA LEU A 223 -4.72 -20.80 0.20
C LEU A 223 -5.19 -22.16 0.72
N GLU A 224 -6.36 -22.59 0.28
CA GLU A 224 -6.90 -23.92 0.60
C GLU A 224 -6.07 -25.05 0.01
N ARG A 225 -5.64 -24.90 -1.25
CA ARG A 225 -4.75 -25.83 -1.93
C ARG A 225 -3.40 -25.97 -1.20
N ILE A 226 -2.79 -24.86 -0.79
CA ILE A 226 -1.53 -24.87 -0.01
C ILE A 226 -1.72 -25.65 1.30
N ARG A 227 -2.82 -25.39 2.01
CA ARG A 227 -3.12 -26.07 3.28
C ARG A 227 -3.30 -27.58 3.07
N ASN A 228 -4.09 -27.99 2.07
CA ASN A 228 -4.48 -29.37 1.88
C ASN A 228 -3.42 -30.23 1.21
N GLU A 229 -2.72 -29.70 0.17
CA GLU A 229 -1.72 -30.46 -0.57
C GLU A 229 -0.33 -30.42 0.06
N LEU A 230 0.06 -29.28 0.67
CA LEU A 230 1.40 -29.07 1.19
C LEU A 230 1.47 -29.13 2.73
N GLN A 231 0.32 -29.31 3.40
CA GLN A 231 0.22 -29.30 4.86
C GLN A 231 0.93 -28.08 5.48
N TYR A 232 0.72 -26.92 4.81
CA TYR A 232 1.33 -25.66 5.20
C TYR A 232 0.27 -24.58 5.38
N GLU A 233 0.28 -23.91 6.53
CA GLU A 233 -0.70 -22.88 6.86
C GLU A 233 -0.14 -21.49 6.56
N ILE A 234 -0.68 -20.87 5.52
CA ILE A 234 -0.52 -19.44 5.28
C ILE A 234 -1.42 -18.70 6.28
N ARG A 235 -0.86 -17.70 6.95
CA ARG A 235 -1.56 -16.96 8.04
C ARG A 235 -1.90 -15.53 7.67
N GLU A 236 -1.41 -15.04 6.54
CA GLU A 236 -1.56 -13.65 6.13
C GLU A 236 -1.91 -13.55 4.65
N LEU A 237 -2.81 -12.64 4.35
CA LEU A 237 -3.13 -12.20 3.00
C LEU A 237 -3.00 -10.69 2.93
N GLU A 238 -2.05 -10.20 2.13
CA GLU A 238 -1.94 -8.79 1.77
C GLU A 238 -2.57 -8.59 0.40
N TYR A 239 -3.62 -7.80 0.35
CA TYR A 239 -4.43 -7.65 -0.85
C TYR A 239 -4.57 -6.17 -1.24
N GLY A 240 -4.27 -5.84 -2.50
CA GLY A 240 -4.52 -4.53 -3.06
C GLY A 240 -5.85 -4.49 -3.84
N PRO A 241 -6.95 -4.03 -3.25
CA PRO A 241 -8.25 -4.02 -3.90
C PRO A 241 -8.31 -3.11 -5.12
N GLY A 242 -7.50 -2.06 -5.15
CA GLY A 242 -7.43 -1.13 -6.27
C GLY A 242 -8.75 -0.40 -6.50
N PHE A 243 -9.43 0.01 -5.44
CA PHE A 243 -10.71 0.70 -5.49
C PHE A 243 -10.70 1.88 -6.45
N HIS A 244 -11.80 2.03 -7.18
CA HIS A 244 -12.02 3.14 -8.10
C HIS A 244 -12.26 4.45 -7.35
N ILE A 245 -11.74 5.52 -7.94
CA ILE A 245 -12.03 6.89 -7.53
C ILE A 245 -12.19 7.74 -8.81
N PRO A 246 -13.19 8.63 -8.87
CA PRO A 246 -13.35 9.53 -10.02
C PRO A 246 -12.14 10.46 -10.16
N TYR A 247 -11.72 10.73 -11.40
CA TYR A 247 -10.63 11.66 -11.70
C TYR A 247 -11.12 12.98 -12.25
N PHE A 248 -12.24 12.97 -12.97
CA PHE A 248 -12.73 14.12 -13.71
C PHE A 248 -14.13 14.50 -13.28
N GLU A 249 -14.41 15.79 -13.32
CA GLU A 249 -15.76 16.31 -13.20
C GLU A 249 -16.66 15.68 -14.29
N GLY A 250 -17.86 15.26 -13.90
CA GLY A 250 -18.79 14.55 -14.79
C GLY A 250 -18.65 13.02 -14.81
N GLU A 251 -17.63 12.44 -14.19
CA GLU A 251 -17.64 11.00 -13.90
C GLU A 251 -18.74 10.68 -12.87
N SER A 252 -19.32 9.48 -12.99
CA SER A 252 -20.34 9.03 -12.04
C SER A 252 -19.74 8.99 -10.62
N PRO A 253 -20.43 9.59 -9.63
CA PRO A 253 -20.00 9.51 -8.25
C PRO A 253 -19.96 8.05 -7.78
N VAL A 254 -19.02 7.74 -6.90
CA VAL A 254 -18.89 6.43 -6.27
C VAL A 254 -19.49 6.51 -4.88
N ASP A 255 -20.39 5.59 -4.57
CA ASP A 255 -20.80 5.36 -3.18
C ASP A 255 -19.70 4.53 -2.50
N GLU A 256 -18.76 5.23 -1.85
CA GLU A 256 -17.61 4.58 -1.21
C GLU A 256 -18.04 3.67 -0.05
N ASP A 257 -19.08 4.04 0.69
CA ASP A 257 -19.59 3.23 1.80
C ASP A 257 -20.19 1.92 1.29
N ALA A 258 -21.00 1.98 0.23
CA ALA A 258 -21.54 0.78 -0.39
C ALA A 258 -20.42 -0.12 -0.95
N MET A 259 -19.43 0.47 -1.64
CA MET A 259 -18.29 -0.27 -2.17
C MET A 259 -17.46 -0.96 -1.08
N LEU A 260 -17.18 -0.27 0.03
CA LEU A 260 -16.46 -0.85 1.16
C LEU A 260 -17.26 -1.92 1.89
N ALA A 261 -18.59 -1.74 2.02
CA ALA A 261 -19.48 -2.73 2.62
C ALA A 261 -19.56 -4.01 1.77
N ASP A 262 -19.73 -3.88 0.45
CA ASP A 262 -19.72 -5.01 -0.50
C ASP A 262 -18.38 -5.77 -0.46
N PHE A 263 -17.28 -5.02 -0.31
CA PHE A 263 -15.96 -5.61 -0.18
C PHE A 263 -15.79 -6.35 1.15
N ARG A 264 -16.28 -5.78 2.27
CA ARG A 264 -16.28 -6.45 3.57
C ARG A 264 -17.06 -7.76 3.51
N GLU A 265 -18.24 -7.76 2.89
CA GLU A 265 -19.02 -8.98 2.69
C GLU A 265 -18.25 -10.04 1.90
N ALA A 266 -17.50 -9.64 0.87
CA ALA A 266 -16.69 -10.56 0.09
C ALA A 266 -15.53 -11.17 0.92
N LEU A 267 -14.91 -10.39 1.81
CA LEU A 267 -13.90 -10.90 2.74
C LEU A 267 -14.49 -11.86 3.76
N ASP A 268 -15.65 -11.56 4.30
CA ASP A 268 -16.34 -12.43 5.27
C ASP A 268 -16.72 -13.78 4.69
N ALA A 269 -17.01 -13.82 3.38
CA ALA A 269 -17.35 -15.04 2.64
C ALA A 269 -16.15 -15.97 2.38
N MET A 270 -14.90 -15.49 2.51
CA MET A 270 -13.71 -16.34 2.34
C MET A 270 -13.65 -17.45 3.41
N ALA A 271 -13.16 -18.62 3.02
CA ALA A 271 -12.83 -19.70 3.97
C ALA A 271 -11.56 -19.36 4.76
N PHE A 272 -10.67 -18.54 4.20
CA PHE A 272 -9.48 -18.05 4.86
C PHE A 272 -9.84 -17.18 6.08
N LYS A 273 -9.33 -17.54 7.26
CA LYS A 273 -9.57 -16.82 8.52
C LYS A 273 -8.27 -16.29 9.15
N GLY A 274 -7.23 -16.19 8.37
CA GLY A 274 -5.98 -15.54 8.77
C GLY A 274 -6.09 -14.01 8.78
N ARG A 275 -4.98 -13.37 9.02
CA ARG A 275 -4.87 -11.90 9.03
C ARG A 275 -4.97 -11.35 7.61
N ILE A 276 -5.80 -10.35 7.41
CA ILE A 276 -5.94 -9.64 6.14
C ILE A 276 -5.41 -8.22 6.29
N SER A 277 -4.53 -7.82 5.38
CA SER A 277 -4.03 -6.46 5.23
C SER A 277 -4.38 -5.92 3.85
N LEU A 278 -4.81 -4.68 3.78
CA LEU A 278 -5.18 -4.03 2.52
C LEU A 278 -4.19 -2.94 2.14
N GLU A 279 -3.61 -3.06 0.95
CA GLU A 279 -2.83 -1.98 0.35
C GLU A 279 -3.77 -0.93 -0.25
N ALA A 280 -3.79 0.25 0.33
CA ALA A 280 -4.56 1.38 -0.14
C ALA A 280 -3.65 2.59 -0.40
N GLY A 281 -3.56 3.01 -1.65
CA GLY A 281 -2.75 4.16 -2.06
C GLY A 281 -3.61 5.28 -2.61
N ARG A 282 -3.87 5.24 -3.92
CA ARG A 282 -4.62 6.27 -4.65
C ARG A 282 -6.00 6.54 -4.06
N PHE A 283 -6.72 5.51 -3.67
CA PHE A 283 -8.05 5.64 -3.05
C PHE A 283 -8.04 6.54 -1.81
N LEU A 284 -6.98 6.50 -1.01
CA LEU A 284 -6.80 7.34 0.16
C LEU A 284 -6.27 8.74 -0.20
N ALA A 285 -5.29 8.81 -1.10
CA ALA A 285 -4.50 10.02 -1.33
C ALA A 285 -5.13 11.00 -2.33
N ALA A 286 -5.79 10.51 -3.38
CA ALA A 286 -6.23 11.35 -4.49
C ALA A 286 -7.20 12.47 -4.11
N PRO A 287 -8.19 12.26 -3.22
CA PRO A 287 -9.10 13.35 -2.82
C PRO A 287 -8.49 14.39 -1.87
N CYS A 288 -7.25 14.16 -1.42
CA CYS A 288 -6.62 14.95 -0.35
C CYS A 288 -5.59 15.96 -0.87
N GLY A 289 -5.59 16.25 -2.17
CA GLY A 289 -4.63 17.18 -2.76
C GLY A 289 -5.24 18.04 -3.83
N SER A 290 -4.70 19.27 -3.97
CA SER A 290 -5.03 20.21 -5.01
C SER A 290 -3.76 20.72 -5.67
N TYR A 291 -3.80 20.87 -7.00
CA TYR A 291 -2.76 21.54 -7.74
C TYR A 291 -3.24 22.95 -8.10
N VAL A 292 -2.48 23.96 -7.69
CA VAL A 292 -2.82 25.37 -7.88
C VAL A 292 -1.87 25.97 -8.89
N THR A 293 -2.40 26.59 -9.93
CA THR A 293 -1.66 27.27 -10.99
C THR A 293 -2.31 28.62 -11.27
N ARG A 294 -1.53 29.57 -11.81
CA ARG A 294 -2.00 30.90 -12.14
C ARG A 294 -2.02 31.09 -13.65
N VAL A 295 -3.06 31.71 -14.15
CA VAL A 295 -3.11 32.20 -15.53
C VAL A 295 -2.15 33.38 -15.66
N VAL A 296 -1.16 33.26 -16.54
CA VAL A 296 -0.14 34.28 -16.81
C VAL A 296 -0.41 35.05 -18.08
N ASP A 297 -1.15 34.44 -19.02
CA ASP A 297 -1.54 35.09 -20.28
C ASP A 297 -2.81 34.45 -20.87
N THR A 298 -3.55 35.20 -21.64
CA THR A 298 -4.68 34.70 -22.44
C THR A 298 -4.60 35.23 -23.86
N LYS A 299 -4.89 34.37 -24.85
CA LYS A 299 -4.88 34.78 -26.25
C LYS A 299 -5.89 34.02 -27.06
N GLN A 300 -6.20 34.55 -28.25
CA GLN A 300 -7.05 33.88 -29.23
C GLN A 300 -6.28 33.71 -30.56
N ASN A 301 -6.27 32.50 -31.10
CA ASN A 301 -5.71 32.16 -32.38
C ASN A 301 -6.74 31.38 -33.20
N GLN A 302 -7.03 31.81 -34.42
CA GLN A 302 -7.97 31.10 -35.33
C GLN A 302 -9.32 30.79 -34.71
N GLY A 303 -9.84 31.73 -33.91
CA GLY A 303 -11.14 31.57 -33.21
C GLY A 303 -11.09 30.74 -31.94
N GLN A 304 -9.96 30.13 -31.59
CA GLN A 304 -9.81 29.34 -30.36
C GLN A 304 -9.15 30.18 -29.26
N ASN A 305 -9.71 30.12 -28.05
CA ASN A 305 -9.17 30.78 -26.86
C ASN A 305 -8.14 29.88 -26.19
N TYR A 306 -7.04 30.48 -25.75
CA TYR A 306 -5.95 29.84 -25.03
C TYR A 306 -5.71 30.52 -23.69
N CYS A 307 -5.52 29.70 -22.67
CA CYS A 307 -5.12 30.13 -21.34
C CYS A 307 -3.70 29.59 -21.08
N ILE A 308 -2.74 30.46 -20.88
CA ILE A 308 -1.36 30.10 -20.54
C ILE A 308 -1.22 30.15 -19.04
N VAL A 309 -0.76 29.05 -18.46
CA VAL A 309 -0.58 28.91 -17.00
C VAL A 309 0.90 28.76 -16.66
N ASP A 310 1.28 29.08 -15.42
CA ASP A 310 2.65 28.93 -14.93
C ASP A 310 3.03 27.49 -14.56
N GLY A 311 2.06 26.58 -14.59
CA GLY A 311 2.26 25.13 -14.46
C GLY A 311 2.26 24.42 -15.81
N GLY A 312 2.71 23.17 -15.83
CA GLY A 312 2.79 22.41 -17.08
C GLY A 312 2.91 20.90 -16.83
N ILE A 313 3.15 20.16 -17.91
CA ILE A 313 3.21 18.68 -17.93
C ILE A 313 4.21 18.10 -16.92
N ASN A 314 5.25 18.83 -16.55
CA ASN A 314 6.22 18.43 -15.53
C ASN A 314 5.62 18.42 -14.11
N HIS A 315 4.49 19.09 -13.91
CA HIS A 315 3.80 19.17 -12.63
C HIS A 315 2.62 18.21 -12.56
N VAL A 316 1.85 18.09 -13.64
CA VAL A 316 0.68 17.20 -13.72
C VAL A 316 0.76 16.41 -15.02
N ASN A 317 0.80 15.10 -14.90
CA ASN A 317 0.78 14.18 -16.03
C ASN A 317 -0.65 13.65 -16.23
N TYR A 318 -1.16 13.77 -17.45
CA TYR A 318 -2.54 13.40 -17.82
C TYR A 318 -2.65 12.04 -18.52
N TYR A 319 -1.57 11.27 -18.63
CA TYR A 319 -1.52 10.00 -19.35
C TYR A 319 -1.74 8.81 -18.42
#